data_41cc78c7407c07a23f540c46a2345d3e
#
_entry.id   41cc78c7407c07a23f540c46a2345d3e
#
_cell.length_a   1.000
_cell.length_b   1.000
_cell.length_c   1.000
_cell.angle_alpha   90.00
_cell.angle_beta   90.00
_cell.angle_gamma   90.00
#
_symmetry.space_group_name_H-M   'P 1'
#
loop_
_entity.id
_entity.type
_entity.pdbx_description
1 polymer ?
#
loop_
_entity_poly.entity_id
_entity_poly.type
_entity_poly.pdbx_seq_one_letter_code
_entity_poly.pdbx_strand_id
1 'polypeptide(L)'
;GLVKENGKFRSQGVGIFAGRKVVHIALPADLVPKHISSLISWYKTSSVHPLIKSAVFHYEFEFIHPFSDGNGRIGRMWHTLLLGKWKKIFFWLPIEELIKKEQKEYYDTLAIADKEGESTIFVEFMLKIINDSLKEIKTSERITDQDNDQVTVQDSDQDKKPVEKLLSVLGDNVLSATEIMKKLNLVHRPTFRKNYLNPALEAKLIERTIPEKPNSKNQKYRKSEKIIKR
;
A
#
# COMPACT_ATOMS: atom_id res chain seq x y z
N GLY A 1 7.35 -10.86 -23.89
CA GLY A 1 6.34 -10.29 -22.96
C GLY A 1 5.50 -11.39 -22.32
N LEU A 2 4.81 -11.06 -21.23
CA LEU A 2 3.94 -12.00 -20.52
C LEU A 2 2.66 -12.32 -21.33
N VAL A 3 2.25 -11.43 -22.21
CA VAL A 3 1.08 -11.56 -23.07
C VAL A 3 1.39 -11.16 -24.51
N LYS A 4 0.67 -11.73 -25.47
CA LYS A 4 0.83 -11.40 -26.90
C LYS A 4 0.31 -10.00 -27.24
N GLU A 5 -0.74 -9.54 -26.55
CA GLU A 5 -1.45 -8.27 -26.80
C GLU A 5 -1.00 -7.16 -25.83
N ASN A 6 0.30 -6.87 -25.75
CA ASN A 6 0.84 -5.83 -24.89
C ASN A 6 0.28 -4.45 -25.22
N GLY A 7 -0.20 -3.73 -24.19
CA GLY A 7 -0.68 -2.35 -24.32
C GLY A 7 -1.99 -2.20 -25.09
N LYS A 8 -2.70 -3.31 -25.34
CA LYS A 8 -3.98 -3.31 -26.04
C LYS A 8 -5.04 -4.00 -25.19
N PHE A 9 -6.29 -3.67 -25.41
CA PHE A 9 -7.40 -4.46 -24.91
C PHE A 9 -7.43 -5.81 -25.61
N ARG A 10 -7.98 -6.83 -24.93
CA ARG A 10 -8.15 -8.16 -25.51
C ARG A 10 -9.01 -8.15 -26.76
N SER A 11 -8.72 -9.04 -27.66
CA SER A 11 -9.50 -9.27 -28.88
C SER A 11 -10.40 -10.51 -28.79
N GLN A 12 -10.28 -11.31 -27.72
CA GLN A 12 -11.01 -12.56 -27.53
C GLN A 12 -11.81 -12.55 -26.22
N GLY A 13 -12.77 -13.48 -26.11
CA GLY A 13 -13.50 -13.75 -24.87
C GLY A 13 -12.56 -14.28 -23.80
N VAL A 14 -12.76 -13.84 -22.55
CA VAL A 14 -12.06 -14.31 -21.36
C VAL A 14 -13.05 -14.48 -20.21
N GLY A 15 -12.63 -15.18 -19.15
CA GLY A 15 -13.43 -15.33 -17.92
C GLY A 15 -12.53 -15.31 -16.69
N ILE A 16 -13.14 -15.08 -15.54
CA ILE A 16 -12.52 -15.21 -14.23
C ILE A 16 -12.79 -16.62 -13.71
N PHE A 17 -11.74 -17.30 -13.27
CA PHE A 17 -11.79 -18.65 -12.75
C PHE A 17 -11.29 -18.73 -11.33
N ALA A 18 -12.03 -19.42 -10.45
CA ALA A 18 -11.58 -19.86 -9.15
C ALA A 18 -11.31 -21.37 -9.20
N GLY A 19 -10.07 -21.75 -9.45
CA GLY A 19 -9.70 -23.12 -9.78
C GLY A 19 -10.35 -23.58 -11.10
N ARG A 20 -11.26 -24.59 -11.02
CA ARG A 20 -12.03 -25.09 -12.18
C ARG A 20 -13.41 -24.44 -12.33
N LYS A 21 -13.84 -23.63 -11.37
CA LYS A 21 -15.16 -22.97 -11.39
C LYS A 21 -15.04 -21.64 -12.13
N VAL A 22 -15.94 -21.42 -13.09
CA VAL A 22 -16.14 -20.11 -13.72
C VAL A 22 -16.83 -19.21 -12.70
N VAL A 23 -16.22 -18.09 -12.36
CA VAL A 23 -16.74 -17.06 -11.44
C VAL A 23 -17.50 -16.00 -12.24
N HIS A 24 -16.95 -15.61 -13.39
CA HIS A 24 -17.51 -14.58 -14.26
C HIS A 24 -17.10 -14.83 -15.71
N ILE A 25 -18.00 -14.58 -16.66
CA ILE A 25 -17.70 -14.52 -18.08
C ILE A 25 -17.69 -13.04 -18.49
N ALA A 26 -16.51 -12.56 -18.90
CA ALA A 26 -16.34 -11.16 -19.22
C ALA A 26 -17.14 -10.75 -20.48
N LEU A 27 -17.40 -9.46 -20.61
CA LEU A 27 -18.08 -8.85 -21.75
C LEU A 27 -17.46 -9.27 -23.10
N PRO A 28 -18.21 -9.25 -24.23
CA PRO A 28 -17.63 -9.32 -25.56
C PRO A 28 -16.49 -8.33 -25.76
N ALA A 29 -15.43 -8.76 -26.46
CA ALA A 29 -14.19 -7.98 -26.58
C ALA A 29 -14.38 -6.63 -27.29
N ASP A 30 -15.29 -6.57 -28.25
CA ASP A 30 -15.64 -5.36 -29.00
C ASP A 30 -16.30 -4.27 -28.12
N LEU A 31 -16.92 -4.65 -27.00
CA LEU A 31 -17.55 -3.72 -26.06
C LEU A 31 -16.56 -3.14 -25.04
N VAL A 32 -15.40 -3.76 -24.85
CA VAL A 32 -14.41 -3.35 -23.83
C VAL A 32 -14.01 -1.87 -23.93
N PRO A 33 -13.65 -1.31 -25.11
CA PRO A 33 -13.24 0.09 -25.20
C PRO A 33 -14.32 1.07 -24.73
N LYS A 34 -15.56 0.79 -25.06
CA LYS A 34 -16.73 1.61 -24.68
C LYS A 34 -16.94 1.56 -23.16
N HIS A 35 -16.94 0.37 -22.57
CA HIS A 35 -17.16 0.20 -21.14
C HIS A 35 -16.03 0.81 -20.30
N ILE A 36 -14.76 0.67 -20.68
CA ILE A 36 -13.64 1.32 -20.01
C ILE A 36 -13.78 2.86 -20.10
N SER A 37 -14.13 3.40 -21.27
CA SER A 37 -14.35 4.85 -21.43
C SER A 37 -15.47 5.34 -20.51
N SER A 38 -16.58 4.61 -20.45
CA SER A 38 -17.72 4.91 -19.57
C SER A 38 -17.34 4.85 -18.09
N LEU A 39 -16.59 3.83 -17.66
CA LEU A 39 -16.11 3.68 -16.29
C LEU A 39 -15.20 4.85 -15.87
N ILE A 40 -14.26 5.23 -16.73
CA ILE A 40 -13.39 6.39 -16.48
C ILE A 40 -14.19 7.70 -16.41
N SER A 41 -15.16 7.88 -17.31
CA SER A 41 -16.04 9.05 -17.29
C SER A 41 -16.86 9.12 -16.01
N TRP A 42 -17.51 8.02 -15.64
CA TRP A 42 -18.24 7.91 -14.38
C TRP A 42 -17.36 8.23 -13.17
N TYR A 43 -16.15 7.67 -13.10
CA TYR A 43 -15.23 7.96 -12.01
C TYR A 43 -14.90 9.45 -11.91
N LYS A 44 -14.71 10.16 -13.04
CA LYS A 44 -14.39 11.59 -13.06
C LYS A 44 -15.55 12.46 -12.62
N THR A 45 -16.78 12.11 -13.00
CA THR A 45 -17.98 12.95 -12.81
C THR A 45 -18.79 12.60 -11.57
N SER A 46 -18.63 11.38 -11.03
CA SER A 46 -19.39 10.91 -9.88
C SER A 46 -19.06 11.66 -8.60
N SER A 47 -20.08 12.03 -7.83
CA SER A 47 -19.98 12.63 -6.49
C SER A 47 -19.96 11.60 -5.35
N VAL A 48 -20.00 10.32 -5.68
CA VAL A 48 -19.95 9.22 -4.68
C VAL A 48 -18.68 9.29 -3.85
N HIS A 49 -18.79 8.96 -2.56
CA HIS A 49 -17.66 9.02 -1.64
C HIS A 49 -16.46 8.17 -2.14
N PRO A 50 -15.21 8.65 -2.05
CA PRO A 50 -14.03 7.99 -2.62
C PRO A 50 -13.82 6.53 -2.23
N LEU A 51 -14.15 6.12 -1.00
CA LEU A 51 -14.10 4.71 -0.57
C LEU A 51 -15.03 3.82 -1.40
N ILE A 52 -16.28 4.24 -1.57
CA ILE A 52 -17.28 3.49 -2.34
C ILE A 52 -16.90 3.55 -3.83
N LYS A 53 -16.57 4.74 -4.33
CA LYS A 53 -16.21 4.97 -5.72
C LYS A 53 -15.01 4.12 -6.19
N SER A 54 -13.99 3.94 -5.34
CA SER A 54 -12.85 3.09 -5.66
C SER A 54 -13.20 1.61 -5.67
N ALA A 55 -14.09 1.17 -4.79
CA ALA A 55 -14.57 -0.23 -4.74
C ALA A 55 -15.45 -0.56 -5.95
N VAL A 56 -16.40 0.34 -6.30
CA VAL A 56 -17.21 0.21 -7.52
C VAL A 56 -16.32 0.21 -8.77
N PHE A 57 -15.32 1.10 -8.85
CA PHE A 57 -14.39 1.11 -9.98
C PHE A 57 -13.64 -0.21 -10.09
N HIS A 58 -13.20 -0.78 -8.97
CA HIS A 58 -12.53 -2.08 -8.95
C HIS A 58 -13.45 -3.19 -9.44
N TYR A 59 -14.69 -3.27 -8.93
CA TYR A 59 -15.69 -4.24 -9.37
C TYR A 59 -15.94 -4.16 -10.87
N GLU A 60 -16.26 -2.97 -11.38
CA GLU A 60 -16.54 -2.75 -12.80
C GLU A 60 -15.33 -3.08 -13.68
N PHE A 61 -14.12 -2.79 -13.22
CA PHE A 61 -12.90 -3.16 -13.94
C PHE A 61 -12.72 -4.67 -14.04
N GLU A 62 -12.98 -5.40 -12.94
CA GLU A 62 -12.97 -6.89 -12.96
C GLU A 62 -14.09 -7.46 -13.82
N PHE A 63 -15.28 -6.85 -13.80
CA PHE A 63 -16.40 -7.23 -14.66
C PHE A 63 -16.09 -7.05 -16.15
N ILE A 64 -15.54 -5.91 -16.56
CA ILE A 64 -15.15 -5.62 -17.94
C ILE A 64 -14.01 -6.54 -18.39
N HIS A 65 -13.05 -6.82 -17.49
CA HIS A 65 -11.89 -7.68 -17.71
C HIS A 65 -11.12 -7.32 -18.98
N PRO A 66 -10.55 -6.10 -19.09
CA PRO A 66 -10.16 -5.51 -20.37
C PRO A 66 -8.94 -6.16 -21.04
N PHE A 67 -8.12 -6.93 -20.32
CA PHE A 67 -6.89 -7.51 -20.84
C PHE A 67 -6.96 -9.03 -20.92
N SER A 68 -6.07 -9.63 -21.71
CA SER A 68 -5.98 -11.10 -21.83
C SER A 68 -5.42 -11.77 -20.56
N ASP A 69 -4.62 -11.03 -19.75
CA ASP A 69 -4.11 -11.47 -18.45
C ASP A 69 -3.78 -10.25 -17.57
N GLY A 70 -3.74 -10.47 -16.26
CA GLY A 70 -3.31 -9.47 -15.28
C GLY A 70 -4.38 -8.50 -14.82
N ASN A 71 -5.65 -8.69 -15.19
CA ASN A 71 -6.74 -7.78 -14.79
C ASN A 71 -6.83 -7.62 -13.27
N GLY A 72 -6.81 -8.71 -12.50
CA GLY A 72 -6.86 -8.64 -11.04
C GLY A 72 -5.73 -7.84 -10.42
N ARG A 73 -4.50 -7.93 -10.94
CA ARG A 73 -3.36 -7.12 -10.49
C ARG A 73 -3.56 -5.63 -10.81
N ILE A 74 -4.06 -5.35 -12.00
CA ILE A 74 -4.33 -3.98 -12.46
C ILE A 74 -5.51 -3.39 -11.70
N GLY A 75 -6.60 -4.15 -11.48
CA GLY A 75 -7.76 -3.72 -10.70
C GLY A 75 -7.38 -3.32 -9.27
N ARG A 76 -6.60 -4.16 -8.58
CA ARG A 76 -6.07 -3.85 -7.24
C ARG A 76 -5.13 -2.64 -7.23
N MET A 77 -4.26 -2.52 -8.23
CA MET A 77 -3.41 -1.35 -8.42
C MET A 77 -4.24 -0.06 -8.60
N TRP A 78 -5.28 -0.09 -9.41
CA TRP A 78 -6.20 1.04 -9.58
C TRP A 78 -6.90 1.38 -8.26
N HIS A 79 -7.41 0.38 -7.54
CA HIS A 79 -8.06 0.60 -6.25
C HIS A 79 -7.13 1.34 -5.27
N THR A 80 -5.90 0.87 -5.10
CA THR A 80 -4.88 1.51 -4.25
C THR A 80 -4.54 2.92 -4.74
N LEU A 81 -4.38 3.12 -6.05
CA LEU A 81 -4.08 4.43 -6.64
C LEU A 81 -5.21 5.43 -6.39
N LEU A 82 -6.47 5.02 -6.61
CA LEU A 82 -7.63 5.89 -6.46
C LEU A 82 -7.83 6.31 -5.00
N LEU A 83 -7.69 5.39 -4.06
CA LEU A 83 -7.71 5.67 -2.63
C LEU A 83 -6.53 6.54 -2.18
N GLY A 84 -5.33 6.23 -2.63
CA GLY A 84 -4.13 6.97 -2.27
C GLY A 84 -4.10 8.40 -2.80
N LYS A 85 -4.74 8.67 -3.94
CA LYS A 85 -4.98 10.04 -4.44
C LYS A 85 -5.94 10.83 -3.53
N TRP A 86 -6.92 10.18 -2.92
CA TRP A 86 -7.81 10.82 -1.96
C TRP A 86 -7.12 11.04 -0.61
N LYS A 87 -6.48 10.01 -0.04
CA LYS A 87 -5.70 10.12 1.19
C LYS A 87 -4.43 9.27 1.10
N LYS A 88 -3.27 9.88 1.28
CA LYS A 88 -1.96 9.26 1.11
C LYS A 88 -1.73 8.01 1.98
N ILE A 89 -2.42 7.89 3.12
CA ILE A 89 -2.33 6.72 4.01
C ILE A 89 -2.66 5.41 3.26
N PHE A 90 -3.58 5.44 2.29
CA PHE A 90 -4.00 4.26 1.55
C PHE A 90 -2.90 3.66 0.65
N PHE A 91 -1.85 4.41 0.31
CA PHE A 91 -0.68 3.83 -0.37
C PHE A 91 0.14 2.88 0.51
N TRP A 92 -0.09 2.92 1.82
CA TRP A 92 0.68 2.16 2.82
C TRP A 92 -0.12 1.02 3.44
N LEU A 93 -1.42 0.93 3.15
CA LEU A 93 -2.26 -0.15 3.65
C LEU A 93 -1.96 -1.46 2.91
N PRO A 94 -1.85 -2.60 3.61
CA PRO A 94 -1.61 -3.91 3.00
C PRO A 94 -2.90 -4.51 2.41
N ILE A 95 -3.68 -3.71 1.65
CA ILE A 95 -4.99 -4.11 1.10
C ILE A 95 -4.86 -5.36 0.22
N GLU A 96 -3.80 -5.43 -0.60
CA GLU A 96 -3.57 -6.57 -1.48
C GLU A 96 -3.28 -7.87 -0.72
N GLU A 97 -2.52 -7.78 0.39
CA GLU A 97 -2.23 -8.92 1.25
C GLU A 97 -3.50 -9.43 1.95
N LEU A 98 -4.37 -8.53 2.41
CA LEU A 98 -5.64 -8.89 3.03
C LEU A 98 -6.62 -9.50 2.01
N ILE A 99 -6.74 -8.95 0.82
CA ILE A 99 -7.51 -9.57 -0.26
C ILE A 99 -6.99 -10.98 -0.55
N LYS A 100 -5.66 -11.18 -0.53
CA LYS A 100 -5.07 -12.50 -0.73
C LYS A 100 -5.38 -13.47 0.40
N LYS A 101 -5.39 -13.02 1.66
CA LYS A 101 -5.81 -13.84 2.81
C LYS A 101 -7.27 -14.27 2.69
N GLU A 102 -8.14 -13.35 2.27
CA GLU A 102 -9.58 -13.55 2.10
C GLU A 102 -9.97 -13.88 0.65
N GLN A 103 -9.06 -14.55 -0.08
CA GLN A 103 -9.23 -14.78 -1.54
C GLN A 103 -10.52 -15.49 -1.90
N LYS A 104 -10.96 -16.43 -1.06
CA LYS A 104 -12.22 -17.15 -1.28
C LYS A 104 -13.42 -16.19 -1.22
N GLU A 105 -13.52 -15.38 -0.16
CA GLU A 105 -14.59 -14.39 0.03
C GLU A 105 -14.58 -13.35 -1.09
N TYR A 106 -13.38 -12.91 -1.53
CA TYR A 106 -13.23 -12.02 -2.67
C TYR A 106 -13.88 -12.56 -3.95
N TYR A 107 -13.61 -13.84 -4.31
CA TYR A 107 -14.21 -14.44 -5.49
C TYR A 107 -15.71 -14.79 -5.31
N ASP A 108 -16.13 -15.15 -4.11
CA ASP A 108 -17.54 -15.42 -3.80
C ASP A 108 -18.37 -14.14 -3.93
N THR A 109 -17.88 -12.99 -3.42
CA THR A 109 -18.57 -11.68 -3.54
C THR A 109 -18.61 -11.19 -4.99
N LEU A 110 -17.55 -11.39 -5.78
CA LEU A 110 -17.58 -11.10 -7.22
C LEU A 110 -18.65 -11.93 -7.94
N ALA A 111 -18.72 -13.23 -7.67
CA ALA A 111 -19.69 -14.12 -8.30
C ALA A 111 -21.14 -13.79 -7.92
N ILE A 112 -21.38 -13.40 -6.66
CA ILE A 112 -22.72 -12.99 -6.20
C ILE A 112 -23.11 -11.66 -6.86
N ALA A 113 -22.21 -10.67 -6.84
CA ALA A 113 -22.43 -9.36 -7.44
C ALA A 113 -22.73 -9.47 -8.95
N ASP A 114 -21.99 -10.35 -9.66
CA ASP A 114 -22.23 -10.63 -11.08
C ASP A 114 -23.61 -11.24 -11.32
N LYS A 115 -23.99 -12.22 -10.50
CA LYS A 115 -25.31 -12.90 -10.61
C LYS A 115 -26.47 -11.95 -10.32
N GLU A 116 -26.32 -11.07 -9.36
CA GLU A 116 -27.37 -10.13 -8.92
C GLU A 116 -27.41 -8.86 -9.77
N GLY A 117 -26.37 -8.60 -10.57
CA GLY A 117 -26.23 -7.39 -11.39
C GLY A 117 -26.02 -6.13 -10.58
N GLU A 118 -25.51 -6.25 -9.33
CA GLU A 118 -25.22 -5.13 -8.46
C GLU A 118 -23.93 -5.31 -7.64
N SER A 119 -23.22 -4.22 -7.37
CA SER A 119 -21.91 -4.25 -6.73
C SER A 119 -21.92 -4.15 -5.21
N THR A 120 -23.08 -4.07 -4.55
CA THR A 120 -23.21 -3.76 -3.11
C THR A 120 -22.40 -4.71 -2.24
N ILE A 121 -22.57 -6.03 -2.41
CA ILE A 121 -21.86 -7.04 -1.61
C ILE A 121 -20.34 -6.96 -1.79
N PHE A 122 -19.86 -6.67 -3.00
CA PHE A 122 -18.45 -6.49 -3.28
C PHE A 122 -17.91 -5.20 -2.64
N VAL A 123 -18.68 -4.12 -2.69
CA VAL A 123 -18.32 -2.84 -2.03
C VAL A 123 -18.20 -3.03 -0.52
N GLU A 124 -19.15 -3.73 0.10
CA GLU A 124 -19.12 -4.04 1.55
C GLU A 124 -17.88 -4.87 1.92
N PHE A 125 -17.57 -5.89 1.13
CA PHE A 125 -16.34 -6.67 1.30
C PHE A 125 -15.08 -5.79 1.24
N MET A 126 -14.96 -4.91 0.24
CA MET A 126 -13.81 -4.02 0.10
C MET A 126 -13.72 -3.01 1.24
N LEU A 127 -14.84 -2.50 1.75
CA LEU A 127 -14.87 -1.63 2.93
C LEU A 127 -14.44 -2.37 4.20
N LYS A 128 -14.83 -3.65 4.37
CA LYS A 128 -14.34 -4.54 5.44
C LYS A 128 -12.82 -4.68 5.36
N ILE A 129 -12.25 -5.02 4.19
CA ILE A 129 -10.80 -5.14 3.99
C ILE A 129 -10.07 -3.85 4.36
N ILE A 130 -10.57 -2.69 3.93
CA ILE A 130 -9.99 -1.38 4.29
C ILE A 130 -10.04 -1.15 5.81
N ASN A 131 -11.18 -1.43 6.44
CA ASN A 131 -11.34 -1.26 7.89
C ASN A 131 -10.40 -2.17 8.68
N ASP A 132 -10.21 -3.40 8.24
CA ASP A 132 -9.32 -4.35 8.90
C ASP A 132 -7.84 -3.97 8.71
N SER A 133 -7.47 -3.47 7.51
CA SER A 133 -6.15 -2.86 7.28
C SER A 133 -5.86 -1.70 8.24
N LEU A 134 -6.84 -0.83 8.47
CA LEU A 134 -6.70 0.30 9.40
C LEU A 134 -6.60 -0.16 10.86
N LYS A 135 -7.32 -1.22 11.24
CA LYS A 135 -7.23 -1.81 12.60
C LYS A 135 -5.86 -2.45 12.83
N GLU A 136 -5.30 -3.17 11.85
CA GLU A 136 -3.97 -3.77 11.95
C GLU A 136 -2.90 -2.70 12.23
N ILE A 137 -2.97 -1.54 11.57
CA ILE A 137 -2.05 -0.42 11.84
C ILE A 137 -2.23 0.11 13.27
N LYS A 138 -3.48 0.38 13.69
CA LYS A 138 -3.75 0.86 15.06
C LYS A 138 -3.31 -0.13 16.14
N THR A 139 -3.45 -1.43 15.89
CA THR A 139 -3.02 -2.47 16.83
C THR A 139 -1.50 -2.52 16.90
N SER A 140 -0.81 -2.40 15.78
CA SER A 140 0.65 -2.32 15.73
C SER A 140 1.19 -1.07 16.46
N GLU A 141 0.50 0.06 16.37
CA GLU A 141 0.83 1.27 17.15
C GLU A 141 0.60 1.05 18.66
N ARG A 142 -0.50 0.39 19.06
CA ARG A 142 -0.80 0.12 20.49
C ARG A 142 0.11 -0.93 21.11
N ILE A 143 0.57 -1.94 20.38
CA ILE A 143 1.52 -2.94 20.87
C ILE A 143 2.86 -2.28 21.15
N THR A 144 3.26 -1.29 20.36
CA THR A 144 4.46 -0.49 20.63
C THR A 144 4.32 0.41 21.85
N ASP A 145 3.09 0.82 22.20
CA ASP A 145 2.83 1.61 23.42
C ASP A 145 2.75 0.73 24.69
N GLN A 146 2.34 -0.55 24.60
CA GLN A 146 2.22 -1.45 25.76
C GLN A 146 3.51 -2.14 26.17
N ASP A 147 4.45 -2.37 25.26
CA ASP A 147 5.78 -2.92 25.59
C ASP A 147 6.73 -1.88 26.20
N ASN A 148 6.32 -0.61 26.30
CA ASN A 148 7.08 0.47 26.91
C ASN A 148 6.70 0.79 28.37
N ASP A 149 5.76 0.06 28.99
CA ASP A 149 5.26 0.37 30.34
C ASP A 149 6.13 -0.17 31.49
N GLN A 150 7.39 -0.48 31.25
CA GLN A 150 8.35 -0.82 32.33
C GLN A 150 9.68 -0.04 32.27
N VAL A 151 9.70 1.16 31.75
CA VAL A 151 10.75 2.13 32.09
C VAL A 151 10.13 3.49 32.29
N THR A 152 9.97 3.85 33.55
CA THR A 152 9.62 5.21 34.00
C THR A 152 10.62 6.24 33.46
N VAL A 153 10.23 7.00 32.44
CA VAL A 153 10.62 8.42 32.29
C VAL A 153 9.50 9.13 31.52
N GLN A 154 8.87 10.08 32.19
CA GLN A 154 8.01 11.11 31.60
C GLN A 154 8.78 11.84 30.50
N ASP A 155 8.31 11.92 29.25
CA ASP A 155 8.04 13.20 28.59
C ASP A 155 7.53 13.02 27.15
N SER A 156 6.51 13.75 26.83
CA SER A 156 5.97 14.30 25.57
C SER A 156 6.78 14.06 24.26
N ASP A 157 6.55 12.95 23.54
CA ASP A 157 7.22 12.67 22.26
C ASP A 157 6.26 12.54 21.05
N GLN A 158 5.00 13.00 21.16
CA GLN A 158 4.02 12.87 20.07
C GLN A 158 4.22 13.85 18.90
N ASP A 159 5.06 14.89 19.04
CA ASP A 159 5.28 15.93 18.01
C ASP A 159 6.68 15.93 17.37
N LYS A 160 7.55 14.97 17.67
CA LYS A 160 8.93 14.99 17.10
C LYS A 160 8.93 14.62 15.63
N LYS A 161 9.57 15.45 14.80
CA LYS A 161 9.79 15.19 13.38
C LYS A 161 10.58 13.87 13.16
N PRO A 162 10.41 13.15 12.04
CA PRO A 162 11.07 11.88 11.77
C PRO A 162 12.58 11.88 12.00
N VAL A 163 13.26 12.97 11.66
CA VAL A 163 14.70 13.15 11.84
C VAL A 163 15.08 13.23 13.33
N GLU A 164 14.28 13.90 14.16
CA GLU A 164 14.49 13.99 15.60
C GLU A 164 14.35 12.64 16.30
N LYS A 165 13.34 11.82 15.86
CA LYS A 165 13.20 10.43 16.31
C LYS A 165 14.42 9.58 15.96
N LEU A 166 14.98 9.75 14.74
CA LEU A 166 16.19 9.07 14.35
C LEU A 166 17.38 9.48 15.22
N LEU A 167 17.53 10.77 15.51
CA LEU A 167 18.62 11.29 16.34
C LEU A 167 18.51 10.81 17.79
N SER A 168 17.30 10.71 18.35
CA SER A 168 17.08 10.19 19.70
C SER A 168 17.45 8.71 19.81
N VAL A 169 17.05 7.90 18.82
CA VAL A 169 17.37 6.46 18.76
C VAL A 169 18.86 6.21 18.53
N LEU A 170 19.51 7.06 17.72
CA LEU A 170 20.93 6.93 17.42
C LEU A 170 21.77 7.24 18.67
N GLY A 171 21.38 8.26 19.47
CA GLY A 171 22.15 8.68 20.64
C GLY A 171 23.59 8.94 20.26
N ASP A 172 24.52 8.43 21.07
CA ASP A 172 25.97 8.46 20.83
C ASP A 172 26.49 7.15 20.20
N ASN A 173 25.58 6.29 19.78
CA ASN A 173 25.93 4.97 19.24
C ASN A 173 26.22 5.04 17.72
N VAL A 174 26.96 4.04 17.25
CA VAL A 174 27.23 3.78 15.83
C VAL A 174 26.39 2.61 15.37
N LEU A 175 25.30 2.87 14.68
CA LEU A 175 24.31 1.86 14.32
C LEU A 175 24.18 1.68 12.80
N SER A 176 23.90 0.46 12.38
CA SER A 176 23.52 0.14 10.99
C SER A 176 22.10 0.62 10.69
N ALA A 177 21.75 0.74 9.40
CA ALA A 177 20.39 1.08 8.99
C ALA A 177 19.35 0.09 9.56
N THR A 178 19.68 -1.20 9.62
CA THR A 178 18.78 -2.25 10.13
C THR A 178 18.57 -2.12 11.65
N GLU A 179 19.61 -1.80 12.41
CA GLU A 179 19.51 -1.60 13.85
C GLU A 179 18.69 -0.34 14.18
N ILE A 180 18.89 0.76 13.42
CA ILE A 180 18.09 1.99 13.57
C ILE A 180 16.62 1.71 13.24
N MET A 181 16.34 1.03 12.12
CA MET A 181 14.99 0.66 11.74
C MET A 181 14.30 -0.20 12.81
N LYS A 182 15.02 -1.18 13.37
CA LYS A 182 14.51 -2.04 14.46
C LYS A 182 14.14 -1.22 15.69
N LYS A 183 15.00 -0.28 16.09
CA LYS A 183 14.74 0.62 17.23
C LYS A 183 13.62 1.64 16.96
N LEU A 184 13.40 2.03 15.70
CA LEU A 184 12.29 2.88 15.27
C LEU A 184 11.02 2.09 14.93
N ASN A 185 11.01 0.76 15.10
CA ASN A 185 9.93 -0.15 14.71
C ASN A 185 9.51 0.02 13.24
N LEU A 186 10.48 0.27 12.34
CA LEU A 186 10.24 0.47 10.92
C LEU A 186 10.60 -0.79 10.14
N VAL A 187 9.64 -1.35 9.41
CA VAL A 187 9.83 -2.53 8.57
C VAL A 187 10.21 -2.13 7.13
N HIS A 188 9.66 -1.02 6.62
CA HIS A 188 9.79 -0.63 5.22
C HIS A 188 11.03 0.23 4.96
N ARG A 189 12.09 -0.38 4.43
CA ARG A 189 13.40 0.25 4.19
C ARG A 189 13.39 1.48 3.27
N PRO A 190 12.60 1.55 2.17
CA PRO A 190 12.48 2.75 1.35
C PRO A 190 11.91 3.94 2.11
N THR A 191 10.88 3.74 2.94
CA THR A 191 10.28 4.80 3.79
C THR A 191 11.27 5.32 4.81
N PHE A 192 11.99 4.42 5.50
CA PHE A 192 13.06 4.79 6.42
C PHE A 192 14.12 5.66 5.74
N ARG A 193 14.60 5.25 4.55
CA ARG A 193 15.57 6.04 3.79
C ARG A 193 15.03 7.41 3.41
N LYS A 194 13.81 7.49 2.87
CA LYS A 194 13.21 8.73 2.37
C LYS A 194 12.89 9.74 3.47
N ASN A 195 12.30 9.29 4.57
CA ASN A 195 11.74 10.18 5.59
C ASN A 195 12.66 10.42 6.79
N TYR A 196 13.60 9.53 7.05
CA TYR A 196 14.49 9.60 8.23
C TYR A 196 15.96 9.75 7.85
N LEU A 197 16.51 8.79 7.09
CA LEU A 197 17.94 8.68 6.87
C LEU A 197 18.49 9.75 5.92
N ASN A 198 17.87 9.91 4.75
CA ASN A 198 18.34 10.87 3.74
C ASN A 198 18.22 12.32 4.23
N PRO A 199 17.07 12.76 4.80
CA PRO A 199 16.96 14.11 5.35
C PRO A 199 17.98 14.40 6.46
N ALA A 200 18.27 13.41 7.33
CA ALA A 200 19.27 13.56 8.38
C ALA A 200 20.71 13.68 7.82
N LEU A 201 21.02 12.95 6.73
CA LEU A 201 22.31 13.05 6.03
C LEU A 201 22.44 14.38 5.28
N GLU A 202 21.41 14.82 4.57
CA GLU A 202 21.35 16.09 3.83
C GLU A 202 21.50 17.28 4.77
N ALA A 203 20.84 17.23 5.93
CA ALA A 203 20.98 18.22 6.99
C ALA A 203 22.34 18.14 7.75
N LYS A 204 23.20 17.17 7.41
CA LYS A 204 24.50 16.92 8.07
C LYS A 204 24.38 16.69 9.58
N LEU A 205 23.24 16.14 10.02
CA LEU A 205 22.99 15.81 11.42
C LEU A 205 23.58 14.44 11.80
N ILE A 206 23.72 13.57 10.81
CA ILE A 206 24.38 12.27 10.91
C ILE A 206 25.40 12.10 9.79
N GLU A 207 26.33 11.18 9.98
CA GLU A 207 27.34 10.85 8.97
C GLU A 207 27.51 9.35 8.80
N ARG A 208 28.01 8.96 7.61
CA ARG A 208 28.34 7.59 7.27
C ARG A 208 29.71 7.22 7.82
N THR A 209 29.87 6.00 8.35
CA THR A 209 31.18 5.51 8.79
C THR A 209 32.08 5.11 7.63
N ILE A 210 31.52 4.83 6.45
CA ILE A 210 32.24 4.48 5.21
C ILE A 210 31.67 5.35 4.08
N PRO A 211 32.02 6.66 4.01
CA PRO A 211 31.45 7.59 3.03
C PRO A 211 31.78 7.20 1.58
N GLU A 212 32.97 6.68 1.32
CA GLU A 212 33.45 6.26 0.01
C GLU A 212 32.74 5.03 -0.54
N LYS A 213 32.06 4.25 0.32
CA LYS A 213 31.26 3.07 -0.06
C LYS A 213 29.86 3.13 0.54
N PRO A 214 28.98 4.04 0.08
CA PRO A 214 27.67 4.31 0.71
C PRO A 214 26.73 3.10 0.71
N ASN A 215 26.92 2.13 -0.21
CA ASN A 215 26.13 0.91 -0.31
C ASN A 215 26.78 -0.32 0.34
N SER A 216 27.86 -0.14 1.10
CA SER A 216 28.51 -1.22 1.83
C SER A 216 27.56 -1.93 2.79
N LYS A 217 27.62 -3.24 2.87
CA LYS A 217 26.86 -4.05 3.88
C LYS A 217 27.26 -3.69 5.33
N ASN A 218 28.48 -3.19 5.50
CA ASN A 218 29.01 -2.80 6.81
C ASN A 218 28.79 -1.31 7.11
N GLN A 219 28.03 -0.58 6.28
CA GLN A 219 27.75 0.84 6.49
C GLN A 219 26.97 1.03 7.79
N LYS A 220 27.50 1.90 8.65
CA LYS A 220 26.85 2.38 9.89
C LYS A 220 26.73 3.91 9.86
N TYR A 221 25.98 4.44 10.81
CA TYR A 221 25.67 5.86 10.94
C TYR A 221 25.92 6.30 12.37
N ARG A 222 26.39 7.54 12.53
CA ARG A 222 26.61 8.19 13.84
C ARG A 222 26.18 9.65 13.77
N LYS A 223 25.95 10.29 14.91
CA LYS A 223 25.73 11.75 14.93
C LYS A 223 26.98 12.46 14.41
N SER A 224 26.77 13.57 13.72
CA SER A 224 27.86 14.42 13.25
C SER A 224 28.52 15.12 14.43
N GLU A 225 29.85 15.21 14.43
CA GLU A 225 30.64 15.85 15.48
C GLU A 225 30.26 17.32 15.71
N LYS A 226 29.62 17.99 14.72
CA LYS A 226 29.14 19.38 14.86
C LYS A 226 27.96 19.55 15.83
N ILE A 227 27.27 18.46 16.19
CA ILE A 227 26.14 18.49 17.14
C ILE A 227 26.63 18.23 18.58
N ILE A 228 27.70 17.47 18.74
CA ILE A 228 28.25 17.09 20.05
C ILE A 228 28.93 18.27 20.75
N LYS A 229 29.27 19.34 20.02
CA LYS A 229 29.97 20.53 20.54
C LYS A 229 29.07 21.75 20.81
N ARG A 230 27.77 21.57 20.86
CA ARG A 230 26.78 22.56 21.30
C ARG A 230 26.03 22.04 22.52
#